data_f8479a890f3329cd2b5576d9df570322
#
_entry.id   f8479a890f3329cd2b5576d9df570322
#
_cell.length_a   1.000
_cell.length_b   1.000
_cell.length_c   1.000
_cell.angle_alpha   90.00
_cell.angle_beta   90.00
_cell.angle_gamma   90.00
#
_symmetry.space_group_name_H-M   'P 1'
#
loop_
_entity.id
_entity.type
_entity.pdbx_description
1 polymer ?
#
loop_
_entity_poly.entity_id
_entity_poly.type
_entity_poly.pdbx_seq_one_letter_code
_entity_poly.pdbx_strand_id
1 'polypeptide(L)'
;MREPTRVFAVTGNDVVRFTLDGGRVVDAEPLLTRVGAQCLAVDPADPDRVYVGTFDNGLCASADGGRSWQDDGRGLSDRRVMSVAVSRSDQVGGVSVVYAGTEPSNLYRSGDGGRSWELLPALRDLPSEPRWSFPPRPWTHHVSTIALHSTDPAWLAVGIELGGVMRSCDGGATWLDHNPQAHSDAHQLLTHPLAPDRVYEAAGQGIARSEDRGDSWVRFEQRLDRRYAWTQAIDSADPDLWYVAVSRSPSAAHGRDDGQSHLWRSRGDGWVAVDHWGDSPELRRMPYALTPLPEQPNRLLVGLRGGTLLLTDDAGDNWSRVGLELDDIIGLQSSPA
;
A
#
# COMPACT_ATOMS: atom_id res chain seq x y z
N MET A 1 -23.39 14.02 -11.33
CA MET A 1 -22.17 14.73 -10.81
C MET A 1 -21.33 13.66 -10.15
N ARG A 2 -20.00 13.72 -10.26
CA ARG A 2 -19.12 12.79 -9.54
C ARG A 2 -19.15 13.17 -8.07
N GLU A 3 -19.13 12.18 -7.20
CA GLU A 3 -19.07 12.44 -5.76
C GLU A 3 -17.66 12.89 -5.36
N PRO A 4 -17.57 13.82 -4.40
CA PRO A 4 -16.26 14.20 -3.85
C PRO A 4 -15.55 13.00 -3.23
N THR A 5 -14.24 13.00 -3.29
CA THR A 5 -13.39 11.93 -2.74
C THR A 5 -12.48 12.51 -1.68
N ARG A 6 -12.51 11.94 -0.50
CA ARG A 6 -11.56 12.22 0.57
C ARG A 6 -10.26 11.47 0.31
N VAL A 7 -9.14 12.15 0.43
CA VAL A 7 -7.81 11.57 0.25
C VAL A 7 -6.95 11.87 1.47
N PHE A 8 -6.22 10.86 1.91
CA PHE A 8 -5.18 10.98 2.93
C PHE A 8 -3.83 10.75 2.27
N ALA A 9 -2.90 11.68 2.46
CA ALA A 9 -1.54 11.60 1.98
C ALA A 9 -0.56 11.47 3.15
N VAL A 10 0.33 10.49 3.06
CA VAL A 10 1.47 10.32 3.97
C VAL A 10 2.70 10.91 3.30
N THR A 11 3.37 11.83 3.98
CA THR A 11 4.54 12.55 3.41
C THR A 11 5.87 12.18 4.09
N GLY A 12 5.90 11.06 4.82
CA GLY A 12 7.08 10.62 5.56
C GLY A 12 7.27 11.29 6.93
N ASN A 13 6.70 12.45 7.15
CA ASN A 13 6.64 13.12 8.45
C ASN A 13 5.20 13.35 8.89
N ASP A 14 4.37 13.76 7.96
CA ASP A 14 3.03 14.28 8.22
C ASP A 14 1.96 13.45 7.54
N VAL A 15 0.73 13.62 7.99
CA VAL A 15 -0.47 13.15 7.29
C VAL A 15 -1.32 14.36 6.96
N VAL A 16 -1.67 14.49 5.68
CA VAL A 16 -2.54 15.56 5.17
C VAL A 16 -3.80 14.93 4.61
N ARG A 17 -4.96 15.47 4.98
CA ARG A 17 -6.25 15.15 4.36
C ARG A 17 -6.62 16.24 3.37
N PHE A 18 -7.17 15.85 2.22
CA PHE A 18 -7.76 16.78 1.28
C PHE A 18 -8.95 16.16 0.57
N THR A 19 -9.83 17.00 0.03
CA THR A 19 -11.01 16.56 -0.75
C THR A 19 -10.82 16.92 -2.22
N LEU A 20 -11.01 15.92 -3.08
CA LEU A 20 -11.08 16.10 -4.54
C LEU A 20 -12.53 16.19 -4.98
N ASP A 21 -12.90 17.30 -5.64
CA ASP A 21 -14.18 17.47 -6.33
C ASP A 21 -13.92 17.85 -7.79
N GLY A 22 -14.42 17.05 -8.72
CA GLY A 22 -14.21 17.25 -10.15
C GLY A 22 -12.73 17.35 -10.58
N GLY A 23 -11.80 16.75 -9.81
CA GLY A 23 -10.35 16.80 -10.05
C GLY A 23 -9.64 18.03 -9.46
N ARG A 24 -10.35 18.84 -8.67
CA ARG A 24 -9.80 19.99 -7.95
C ARG A 24 -9.79 19.73 -6.46
N VAL A 25 -8.77 20.24 -5.77
CA VAL A 25 -8.74 20.29 -4.30
C VAL A 25 -9.66 21.42 -3.84
N VAL A 26 -10.66 21.08 -3.03
CA VAL A 26 -11.63 22.03 -2.48
C VAL A 26 -11.33 22.36 -1.02
N ASP A 27 -10.65 21.47 -0.32
CA ASP A 27 -10.10 21.70 1.02
C ASP A 27 -8.81 20.88 1.20
N ALA A 28 -7.94 21.30 2.13
CA ALA A 28 -6.78 20.55 2.57
C ALA A 28 -6.39 20.97 3.98
N GLU A 29 -6.10 19.98 4.84
CA GLU A 29 -5.67 20.23 6.20
C GLU A 29 -4.63 19.21 6.68
N PRO A 30 -3.61 19.63 7.45
CA PRO A 30 -2.73 18.71 8.14
C PRO A 30 -3.47 18.06 9.30
N LEU A 31 -3.35 16.72 9.42
CA LEU A 31 -3.97 15.94 10.51
C LEU A 31 -2.96 15.58 11.60
N LEU A 32 -1.81 15.09 11.20
CA LEU A 32 -0.68 14.75 12.06
C LEU A 32 0.58 15.38 11.51
N THR A 33 1.38 15.99 12.37
CA THR A 33 2.62 16.64 11.97
C THR A 33 3.80 16.14 12.77
N ARG A 34 4.93 15.90 12.10
CA ARG A 34 6.20 15.46 12.68
C ARG A 34 6.11 14.14 13.46
N VAL A 35 5.24 13.23 13.02
CA VAL A 35 5.05 11.93 13.68
C VAL A 35 5.91 10.84 13.07
N GLY A 36 6.58 11.09 11.94
CA GLY A 36 7.33 10.08 11.20
C GLY A 36 6.39 9.06 10.57
N ALA A 37 5.29 9.53 9.96
CA ALA A 37 4.29 8.66 9.32
C ALA A 37 4.92 7.81 8.21
N GLN A 38 4.60 6.50 8.20
CA GLN A 38 5.15 5.52 7.25
C GLN A 38 4.05 4.88 6.39
N CYS A 39 2.92 4.56 6.98
CA CYS A 39 1.81 3.89 6.32
C CYS A 39 0.48 4.42 6.85
N LEU A 40 -0.58 4.18 6.07
CA LEU A 40 -1.93 4.60 6.44
C LEU A 40 -2.94 3.60 5.89
N ALA A 41 -4.00 3.35 6.66
CA ALA A 41 -5.18 2.65 6.19
C ALA A 41 -6.45 3.35 6.66
N VAL A 42 -7.46 3.37 5.78
CA VAL A 42 -8.82 3.82 6.08
C VAL A 42 -9.71 2.59 6.16
N ASP A 43 -10.59 2.53 7.14
CA ASP A 43 -11.55 1.44 7.27
C ASP A 43 -12.56 1.52 6.11
N PRO A 44 -12.66 0.48 5.27
CA PRO A 44 -13.60 0.48 4.16
C PRO A 44 -15.08 0.44 4.56
N ALA A 45 -15.39 0.06 5.80
CA ALA A 45 -16.74 0.03 6.34
C ALA A 45 -17.10 1.31 7.12
N ASP A 46 -16.10 2.05 7.59
CA ASP A 46 -16.25 3.31 8.34
C ASP A 46 -15.13 4.29 7.94
N PRO A 47 -15.31 5.09 6.88
CA PRO A 47 -14.27 5.99 6.36
C PRO A 47 -13.76 7.05 7.35
N ASP A 48 -14.42 7.22 8.48
CA ASP A 48 -13.92 8.08 9.57
C ASP A 48 -12.91 7.37 10.49
N ARG A 49 -12.76 6.04 10.36
CA ARG A 49 -11.69 5.30 11.03
C ARG A 49 -10.43 5.28 10.19
N VAL A 50 -9.39 5.88 10.75
CA VAL A 50 -8.08 6.04 10.08
C VAL A 50 -6.98 5.56 11.01
N TYR A 51 -6.04 4.80 10.46
CA TYR A 51 -4.89 4.25 11.17
C TYR A 51 -3.61 4.70 10.50
N VAL A 52 -2.67 5.23 11.28
CA VAL A 52 -1.37 5.72 10.79
C VAL A 52 -0.25 5.01 11.55
N GLY A 53 0.55 4.24 10.82
CA GLY A 53 1.77 3.67 11.34
C GLY A 53 2.92 4.67 11.25
N THR A 54 3.77 4.69 12.28
CA THR A 54 4.89 5.62 12.37
C THR A 54 6.21 4.90 12.55
N PHE A 55 7.31 5.60 12.29
CA PHE A 55 8.65 5.00 12.38
C PHE A 55 9.09 4.70 13.82
N ASP A 56 8.81 5.58 14.78
CA ASP A 56 9.27 5.40 16.17
C ASP A 56 8.17 5.70 17.23
N ASN A 57 6.95 6.04 16.81
CA ASN A 57 5.87 6.45 17.70
C ASN A 57 4.70 5.45 17.77
N GLY A 58 4.85 4.23 17.20
CA GLY A 58 3.81 3.23 17.18
C GLY A 58 2.73 3.53 16.15
N LEU A 59 1.46 3.32 16.50
CA LEU A 59 0.31 3.51 15.63
C LEU A 59 -0.65 4.51 16.23
N CYS A 60 -1.05 5.51 15.43
CA CYS A 60 -2.12 6.45 15.77
C CYS A 60 -3.44 5.99 15.14
N ALA A 61 -4.53 6.00 15.91
CA ALA A 61 -5.87 5.66 15.42
C ALA A 61 -6.84 6.84 15.62
N SER A 62 -7.65 7.12 14.62
CA SER A 62 -8.74 8.09 14.65
C SER A 62 -10.07 7.39 14.38
N ALA A 63 -11.15 7.90 14.98
CA ALA A 63 -12.53 7.46 14.72
C ALA A 63 -13.44 8.62 14.24
N ASP A 64 -12.82 9.73 13.84
CA ASP A 64 -13.53 10.97 13.46
C ASP A 64 -12.92 11.63 12.20
N GLY A 65 -12.35 10.83 11.31
CA GLY A 65 -11.75 11.30 10.05
C GLY A 65 -10.44 12.04 10.24
N GLY A 66 -9.71 11.78 11.34
CA GLY A 66 -8.43 12.39 11.65
C GLY A 66 -8.51 13.69 12.44
N ARG A 67 -9.68 14.08 12.96
CA ARG A 67 -9.82 15.28 13.79
C ARG A 67 -9.22 15.10 15.18
N SER A 68 -9.32 13.89 15.72
CA SER A 68 -8.67 13.51 16.96
C SER A 68 -7.97 12.15 16.82
N TRP A 69 -6.90 11.95 17.59
CA TRP A 69 -6.08 10.77 17.52
C TRP A 69 -5.87 10.16 18.89
N GLN A 70 -5.89 8.85 18.93
CA GLN A 70 -5.48 8.04 20.09
C GLN A 70 -4.13 7.40 19.76
N ASP A 71 -3.24 7.40 20.73
CA ASP A 71 -1.97 6.69 20.64
C ASP A 71 -2.18 5.17 20.58
N ASP A 72 -1.15 4.45 20.15
CA ASP A 72 -1.09 3.02 20.06
C ASP A 72 -1.72 2.34 21.27
N GLY A 73 -2.69 1.52 21.03
CA GLY A 73 -3.40 0.77 22.04
C GLY A 73 -2.48 -0.20 22.80
N ARG A 74 -3.00 -0.75 23.88
CA ARG A 74 -2.27 -1.72 24.70
C ARG A 74 -1.89 -2.96 23.90
N GLY A 75 -0.67 -3.47 24.08
CA GLY A 75 -0.19 -4.71 23.49
C GLY A 75 0.66 -4.54 22.23
N LEU A 76 0.65 -3.37 21.57
CA LEU A 76 1.57 -3.07 20.49
C LEU A 76 2.93 -2.65 21.06
N SER A 77 3.85 -3.61 21.18
CA SER A 77 5.15 -3.38 21.81
C SER A 77 6.19 -2.79 20.87
N ASP A 78 6.06 -3.03 19.55
CA ASP A 78 6.98 -2.53 18.56
C ASP A 78 6.55 -1.13 18.09
N ARG A 79 7.49 -0.18 18.14
CA ARG A 79 7.21 1.24 17.86
C ARG A 79 7.31 1.58 16.38
N ARG A 80 7.93 0.73 15.55
CA ARG A 80 8.07 0.93 14.11
C ARG A 80 6.98 0.17 13.39
N VAL A 81 5.90 0.85 13.03
CA VAL A 81 4.79 0.28 12.28
C VAL A 81 4.96 0.63 10.81
N MET A 82 5.29 -0.39 10.01
CA MET A 82 5.69 -0.24 8.60
C MET A 82 4.54 -0.51 7.64
N SER A 83 3.53 -1.26 8.07
CA SER A 83 2.33 -1.55 7.29
C SER A 83 1.10 -1.64 8.18
N VAL A 84 -0.06 -1.25 7.65
CA VAL A 84 -1.35 -1.38 8.31
C VAL A 84 -2.41 -1.77 7.29
N ALA A 85 -3.32 -2.69 7.66
CA ALA A 85 -4.42 -3.10 6.80
C ALA A 85 -5.69 -3.31 7.63
N VAL A 86 -6.84 -2.93 7.06
CA VAL A 86 -8.16 -3.07 7.67
C VAL A 86 -8.97 -4.10 6.89
N SER A 87 -9.53 -5.07 7.60
CA SER A 87 -10.30 -6.14 6.97
C SER A 87 -11.67 -5.67 6.49
N ARG A 88 -12.05 -6.08 5.29
CA ARG A 88 -13.40 -5.93 4.76
C ARG A 88 -14.34 -7.04 5.24
N SER A 89 -13.80 -8.19 5.62
CA SER A 89 -14.55 -9.42 5.89
C SER A 89 -14.56 -9.84 7.36
N ASP A 90 -13.65 -9.32 8.18
CA ASP A 90 -13.53 -9.65 9.60
C ASP A 90 -13.92 -8.47 10.47
N GLN A 91 -14.93 -8.67 11.33
CA GLN A 91 -15.41 -7.67 12.28
C GLN A 91 -15.65 -8.30 13.66
N VAL A 92 -15.31 -7.56 14.69
CA VAL A 92 -15.58 -7.93 16.08
C VAL A 92 -16.46 -6.85 16.71
N GLY A 93 -17.69 -7.23 17.11
CA GLY A 93 -18.63 -6.27 17.68
C GLY A 93 -19.01 -5.10 16.76
N GLY A 94 -18.97 -5.30 15.44
CA GLY A 94 -19.26 -4.26 14.43
C GLY A 94 -18.09 -3.33 14.13
N VAL A 95 -16.87 -3.64 14.61
CA VAL A 95 -15.64 -2.91 14.31
C VAL A 95 -14.76 -3.79 13.43
N SER A 96 -14.27 -3.24 12.33
CA SER A 96 -13.37 -3.94 11.42
C SER A 96 -12.07 -4.33 12.11
N VAL A 97 -11.60 -5.55 11.86
CA VAL A 97 -10.30 -6.02 12.36
C VAL A 97 -9.18 -5.32 11.61
N VAL A 98 -8.18 -4.91 12.37
CA VAL A 98 -6.99 -4.20 11.86
C VAL A 98 -5.75 -5.04 12.13
N TYR A 99 -4.85 -5.07 11.16
CA TYR A 99 -3.53 -5.69 11.28
C TYR A 99 -2.44 -4.63 11.16
N ALA A 100 -1.40 -4.75 11.96
CA ALA A 100 -0.21 -3.89 11.95
C ALA A 100 1.05 -4.74 11.80
N GLY A 101 1.83 -4.46 10.78
CA GLY A 101 3.13 -5.06 10.52
C GLY A 101 4.26 -4.13 10.93
N THR A 102 5.27 -4.68 11.60
CA THR A 102 6.29 -3.89 12.27
C THR A 102 7.72 -4.19 11.80
N GLU A 103 8.66 -3.39 12.28
CA GLU A 103 10.09 -3.66 12.30
C GLU A 103 10.56 -3.82 13.76
N PRO A 104 11.10 -4.99 14.18
CA PRO A 104 11.25 -6.22 13.39
C PRO A 104 9.91 -6.79 12.92
N SER A 105 9.93 -7.77 12.00
CA SER A 105 8.75 -8.36 11.35
C SER A 105 7.86 -9.11 12.34
N ASN A 106 7.12 -8.38 13.15
CA ASN A 106 6.00 -8.91 13.90
C ASN A 106 4.68 -8.49 13.23
N LEU A 107 3.65 -9.30 13.43
CA LEU A 107 2.30 -9.00 12.99
C LEU A 107 1.38 -8.94 14.21
N TYR A 108 0.64 -7.87 14.32
CA TYR A 108 -0.34 -7.64 15.37
C TYR A 108 -1.75 -7.55 14.80
N ARG A 109 -2.73 -7.99 15.57
CA ARG A 109 -4.16 -7.95 15.26
C ARG A 109 -4.92 -7.17 16.32
N SER A 110 -5.83 -6.30 15.91
CA SER A 110 -6.78 -5.61 16.79
C SER A 110 -8.21 -5.84 16.32
N GLY A 111 -9.11 -6.21 17.22
CA GLY A 111 -10.55 -6.35 16.97
C GLY A 111 -11.39 -5.24 17.61
N ASP A 112 -10.76 -4.19 18.14
CA ASP A 112 -11.45 -3.13 18.89
C ASP A 112 -11.11 -1.71 18.41
N GLY A 113 -10.65 -1.60 17.16
CA GLY A 113 -10.34 -0.31 16.54
C GLY A 113 -8.99 0.26 16.99
N GLY A 114 -8.01 -0.59 17.28
CA GLY A 114 -6.65 -0.19 17.65
C GLY A 114 -6.46 0.10 19.13
N ARG A 115 -7.47 -0.16 19.99
CA ARG A 115 -7.34 0.06 21.44
C ARG A 115 -6.53 -1.01 22.14
N SER A 116 -6.55 -2.24 21.63
CA SER A 116 -5.71 -3.33 22.08
C SER A 116 -5.24 -4.18 20.92
N TRP A 117 -4.05 -4.76 21.07
CA TRP A 117 -3.36 -5.53 20.04
C TRP A 117 -2.90 -6.87 20.59
N GLU A 118 -3.08 -7.89 19.78
CA GLU A 118 -2.59 -9.24 20.00
C GLU A 118 -1.46 -9.54 19.02
N LEU A 119 -0.32 -9.99 19.52
CA LEU A 119 0.78 -10.47 18.69
C LEU A 119 0.41 -11.82 18.07
N LEU A 120 0.66 -11.98 16.76
CA LEU A 120 0.56 -13.25 16.04
C LEU A 120 1.98 -13.84 15.88
N PRO A 121 2.49 -14.61 16.86
CA PRO A 121 3.91 -14.94 16.96
C PRO A 121 4.37 -15.94 15.90
N ALA A 122 3.47 -16.78 15.38
CA ALA A 122 3.78 -17.88 14.47
C ALA A 122 4.43 -17.44 13.16
N LEU A 123 4.28 -16.18 12.75
CA LEU A 123 4.99 -15.63 11.58
C LEU A 123 6.52 -15.75 11.74
N ARG A 124 7.03 -15.54 12.97
CA ARG A 124 8.47 -15.59 13.28
C ARG A 124 9.02 -17.02 13.47
N ASP A 125 8.15 -18.01 13.47
CA ASP A 125 8.54 -19.43 13.60
C ASP A 125 8.85 -20.08 12.24
N LEU A 126 8.76 -19.33 11.15
CA LEU A 126 9.00 -19.83 9.80
C LEU A 126 10.48 -20.19 9.57
N PRO A 127 10.77 -21.29 8.85
CA PRO A 127 12.16 -21.72 8.56
C PRO A 127 12.97 -20.70 7.78
N SER A 128 12.34 -19.80 7.04
CA SER A 128 13.01 -18.73 6.27
C SER A 128 13.41 -17.53 7.13
N GLU A 129 12.80 -17.33 8.29
CA GLU A 129 12.96 -16.14 9.13
C GLU A 129 14.44 -15.75 9.38
N PRO A 130 15.35 -16.66 9.68
CA PRO A 130 16.76 -16.30 9.92
C PRO A 130 17.49 -15.73 8.68
N ARG A 131 16.88 -15.78 7.52
CA ARG A 131 17.42 -15.23 6.26
C ARG A 131 16.78 -13.91 5.84
N TRP A 132 15.72 -13.48 6.53
CA TRP A 132 15.08 -12.20 6.24
C TRP A 132 16.01 -11.05 6.56
N SER A 133 16.02 -10.03 5.74
CA SER A 133 16.91 -8.88 5.92
C SER A 133 16.28 -7.62 5.34
N PHE A 134 16.86 -6.50 5.71
CA PHE A 134 16.56 -5.21 5.11
C PHE A 134 17.88 -4.48 4.87
N PRO A 135 18.39 -4.38 3.63
CA PRO A 135 19.76 -3.92 3.35
C PRO A 135 20.14 -2.56 3.95
N PRO A 136 19.24 -1.54 4.01
CA PRO A 136 19.53 -0.29 4.69
C PRO A 136 19.78 -0.44 6.21
N ARG A 137 19.22 -1.50 6.82
CA ARG A 137 19.38 -1.89 8.22
C ARG A 137 19.52 -3.42 8.31
N PRO A 138 20.70 -3.99 7.94
CA PRO A 138 20.86 -5.44 7.71
C PRO A 138 20.74 -6.30 8.98
N TRP A 139 20.62 -5.69 10.15
CA TRP A 139 20.39 -6.36 11.44
C TRP A 139 18.91 -6.54 11.78
N THR A 140 18.02 -6.13 10.88
CA THR A 140 16.55 -6.24 11.05
C THR A 140 15.87 -6.53 9.73
N HIS A 141 14.57 -6.76 9.79
CA HIS A 141 13.65 -6.95 8.67
C HIS A 141 12.27 -6.44 9.06
N HIS A 142 11.37 -6.19 8.12
CA HIS A 142 10.05 -5.65 8.44
C HIS A 142 8.94 -6.24 7.56
N VAL A 143 7.71 -6.19 8.06
CA VAL A 143 6.51 -6.47 7.28
C VAL A 143 6.21 -5.23 6.43
N SER A 144 6.59 -5.26 5.15
CA SER A 144 6.41 -4.15 4.22
C SER A 144 4.95 -3.93 3.80
N THR A 145 4.19 -5.02 3.74
CA THR A 145 2.81 -5.00 3.22
C THR A 145 1.96 -6.11 3.81
N ILE A 146 0.66 -5.88 3.90
CA ILE A 146 -0.34 -6.85 4.38
C ILE A 146 -1.48 -6.88 3.36
N ALA A 147 -1.78 -8.04 2.80
CA ALA A 147 -2.93 -8.28 1.95
C ALA A 147 -3.96 -9.13 2.69
N LEU A 148 -5.21 -8.68 2.67
CA LEU A 148 -6.35 -9.35 3.32
C LEU A 148 -7.36 -9.78 2.25
N HIS A 149 -7.97 -10.93 2.43
CA HIS A 149 -9.00 -11.40 1.51
C HIS A 149 -10.32 -10.65 1.73
N SER A 150 -10.99 -10.30 0.65
CA SER A 150 -12.19 -9.45 0.73
C SER A 150 -13.43 -10.14 1.32
N THR A 151 -13.46 -11.48 1.34
CA THR A 151 -14.62 -12.28 1.79
C THR A 151 -14.26 -13.44 2.73
N ASP A 152 -12.98 -13.78 2.87
CA ASP A 152 -12.51 -14.85 3.75
C ASP A 152 -11.60 -14.27 4.85
N PRO A 153 -12.12 -14.11 6.08
CA PRO A 153 -11.36 -13.50 7.18
C PRO A 153 -10.19 -14.36 7.67
N ALA A 154 -10.15 -15.63 7.30
CA ALA A 154 -9.08 -16.54 7.69
C ALA A 154 -7.82 -16.38 6.81
N TRP A 155 -7.98 -15.87 5.58
CA TRP A 155 -6.86 -15.72 4.66
C TRP A 155 -6.21 -14.34 4.77
N LEU A 156 -4.89 -14.34 4.91
CA LEU A 156 -4.06 -13.14 4.80
C LEU A 156 -2.67 -13.51 4.27
N ALA A 157 -2.02 -12.55 3.63
CA ALA A 157 -0.63 -12.63 3.20
C ALA A 157 0.15 -11.40 3.69
N VAL A 158 1.44 -11.60 3.95
CA VAL A 158 2.37 -10.52 4.29
C VAL A 158 3.58 -10.58 3.37
N GLY A 159 4.07 -9.40 2.98
CA GLY A 159 5.36 -9.25 2.32
C GLY A 159 6.43 -8.88 3.34
N ILE A 160 7.57 -9.53 3.24
CA ILE A 160 8.79 -9.19 3.97
C ILE A 160 9.81 -8.73 2.95
N GLU A 161 10.31 -7.51 3.06
CA GLU A 161 11.38 -7.01 2.20
C GLU A 161 12.61 -7.91 2.37
N LEU A 162 13.14 -8.46 1.27
CA LEU A 162 14.12 -9.55 1.23
C LEU A 162 13.80 -10.74 2.15
N GLY A 163 12.54 -11.10 2.21
CA GLY A 163 12.03 -12.31 2.87
C GLY A 163 11.00 -13.02 2.01
N GLY A 164 10.29 -12.26 1.16
CA GLY A 164 9.29 -12.76 0.23
C GLY A 164 7.85 -12.69 0.77
N VAL A 165 6.98 -13.51 0.22
CA VAL A 165 5.54 -13.52 0.53
C VAL A 165 5.20 -14.73 1.38
N MET A 166 4.70 -14.50 2.59
CA MET A 166 4.18 -15.51 3.52
C MET A 166 2.66 -15.41 3.57
N ARG A 167 1.98 -16.53 3.77
CA ARG A 167 0.52 -16.55 3.84
C ARG A 167 -0.02 -17.42 4.95
N SER A 168 -1.18 -17.07 5.44
CA SER A 168 -1.96 -17.83 6.42
C SER A 168 -3.37 -18.08 5.87
N CYS A 169 -3.94 -19.23 6.22
CA CYS A 169 -5.32 -19.60 5.91
C CYS A 169 -6.16 -19.81 7.18
N ASP A 170 -5.67 -19.39 8.33
CA ASP A 170 -6.30 -19.57 9.65
C ASP A 170 -6.20 -18.34 10.55
N GLY A 171 -6.18 -17.15 9.93
CA GLY A 171 -6.15 -15.87 10.66
C GLY A 171 -4.80 -15.53 11.29
N GLY A 172 -3.71 -16.15 10.82
CA GLY A 172 -2.36 -15.91 11.34
C GLY A 172 -1.93 -16.88 12.44
N ALA A 173 -2.74 -17.92 12.74
CA ALA A 173 -2.38 -18.94 13.70
C ALA A 173 -1.25 -19.85 13.22
N THR A 174 -1.23 -20.15 11.91
CA THR A 174 -0.12 -20.84 11.22
C THR A 174 0.21 -20.15 9.90
N TRP A 175 1.42 -20.36 9.39
CA TRP A 175 1.93 -19.71 8.19
C TRP A 175 2.57 -20.72 7.24
N LEU A 176 2.37 -20.46 5.95
CA LEU A 176 3.11 -21.07 4.87
C LEU A 176 4.25 -20.13 4.47
N ASP A 177 5.43 -20.72 4.33
CA ASP A 177 6.65 -19.98 3.98
C ASP A 177 6.61 -19.50 2.53
N HIS A 178 7.54 -18.62 2.17
CA HIS A 178 7.65 -18.01 0.86
C HIS A 178 7.59 -19.04 -0.29
N ASN A 179 6.70 -18.80 -1.24
CA ASN A 179 6.64 -19.57 -2.49
C ASN A 179 7.72 -19.03 -3.46
N PRO A 180 8.68 -19.86 -3.92
CA PRO A 180 9.76 -19.40 -4.83
C PRO A 180 9.28 -18.89 -6.19
N GLN A 181 8.03 -19.10 -6.56
CA GLN A 181 7.44 -18.53 -7.77
C GLN A 181 7.09 -17.05 -7.61
N ALA A 182 6.82 -16.55 -6.37
CA ALA A 182 6.77 -15.14 -6.06
C ALA A 182 8.18 -14.53 -5.97
N HIS A 183 8.28 -13.22 -5.83
CA HIS A 183 9.57 -12.55 -5.66
C HIS A 183 9.99 -12.54 -4.18
N SER A 184 11.29 -12.49 -3.94
CA SER A 184 11.83 -12.49 -2.58
C SER A 184 11.90 -11.11 -1.93
N ASP A 185 11.66 -10.04 -2.69
CA ASP A 185 11.80 -8.64 -2.24
C ASP A 185 10.44 -7.93 -2.41
N ALA A 186 9.45 -8.37 -1.62
CA ALA A 186 8.08 -7.90 -1.73
C ALA A 186 7.92 -6.48 -1.15
N HIS A 187 7.51 -5.52 -1.98
CA HIS A 187 7.24 -4.14 -1.60
C HIS A 187 5.76 -3.90 -1.32
N GLN A 188 4.87 -4.39 -2.20
CA GLN A 188 3.44 -4.22 -2.04
C GLN A 188 2.67 -5.44 -2.53
N LEU A 189 1.71 -5.89 -1.71
CA LEU A 189 0.72 -6.90 -2.06
C LEU A 189 -0.67 -6.24 -2.10
N LEU A 190 -1.47 -6.59 -3.10
CA LEU A 190 -2.86 -6.16 -3.20
C LEU A 190 -3.77 -7.35 -3.49
N THR A 191 -5.03 -7.24 -3.05
CA THR A 191 -6.16 -8.09 -3.42
C THR A 191 -7.25 -7.22 -4.04
N HIS A 192 -8.23 -7.83 -4.70
CA HIS A 192 -9.32 -7.08 -5.29
C HIS A 192 -10.68 -7.75 -5.01
N PRO A 193 -11.74 -7.00 -4.59
CA PRO A 193 -13.03 -7.58 -4.23
C PRO A 193 -13.73 -8.34 -5.36
N LEU A 194 -13.54 -7.91 -6.62
CA LEU A 194 -14.12 -8.56 -7.79
C LEU A 194 -13.29 -9.75 -8.31
N ALA A 195 -12.09 -9.96 -7.76
CA ALA A 195 -11.25 -11.14 -8.01
C ALA A 195 -10.62 -11.58 -6.68
N PRO A 196 -11.42 -12.12 -5.74
CA PRO A 196 -11.01 -12.29 -4.35
C PRO A 196 -9.84 -13.25 -4.16
N ASP A 197 -9.71 -14.28 -5.03
CA ASP A 197 -8.61 -15.24 -4.96
C ASP A 197 -7.31 -14.72 -5.63
N ARG A 198 -7.36 -13.56 -6.29
CA ARG A 198 -6.23 -12.95 -6.96
C ARG A 198 -5.38 -12.14 -6.00
N VAL A 199 -4.06 -12.33 -6.08
CA VAL A 199 -3.05 -11.54 -5.35
C VAL A 199 -2.09 -10.93 -6.34
N TYR A 200 -1.82 -9.64 -6.21
CA TYR A 200 -0.89 -8.89 -7.04
C TYR A 200 0.34 -8.54 -6.22
N GLU A 201 1.52 -8.67 -6.79
CA GLU A 201 2.80 -8.37 -6.16
C GLU A 201 3.58 -7.34 -6.97
N ALA A 202 4.03 -6.27 -6.29
CA ALA A 202 5.12 -5.41 -6.75
C ALA A 202 6.35 -5.66 -5.87
N ALA A 203 7.50 -5.85 -6.50
CA ALA A 203 8.72 -6.33 -5.84
C ALA A 203 10.00 -5.71 -6.45
N GLY A 204 11.11 -5.81 -5.74
CA GLY A 204 12.41 -5.32 -6.21
C GLY A 204 12.93 -6.02 -7.47
N GLN A 205 12.43 -7.22 -7.78
CA GLN A 205 12.80 -7.98 -8.98
C GLN A 205 11.75 -7.93 -10.09
N GLY A 206 10.59 -7.32 -9.88
CA GLY A 206 9.53 -7.25 -10.88
C GLY A 206 8.14 -7.28 -10.28
N ILE A 207 7.21 -7.83 -11.03
CA ILE A 207 5.81 -8.01 -10.64
C ILE A 207 5.36 -9.45 -10.87
N ALA A 208 4.47 -9.91 -10.01
CA ALA A 208 3.86 -11.23 -10.15
C ALA A 208 2.37 -11.17 -9.78
N ARG A 209 1.64 -12.17 -10.21
CA ARG A 209 0.22 -12.35 -9.90
C ARG A 209 -0.09 -13.81 -9.62
N SER A 210 -0.85 -14.04 -8.59
CA SER A 210 -1.48 -15.32 -8.27
C SER A 210 -2.97 -15.24 -8.58
N GLU A 211 -3.56 -16.34 -9.08
CA GLU A 211 -5.02 -16.48 -9.28
C GLU A 211 -5.65 -17.42 -8.24
N ASP A 212 -4.85 -17.97 -7.33
CA ASP A 212 -5.20 -19.04 -6.40
C ASP A 212 -4.70 -18.77 -4.97
N ARG A 213 -4.84 -17.54 -4.51
CA ARG A 213 -4.49 -17.09 -3.15
C ARG A 213 -3.01 -17.31 -2.78
N GLY A 214 -2.12 -17.25 -3.78
CA GLY A 214 -0.67 -17.42 -3.59
C GLY A 214 -0.19 -18.86 -3.60
N ASP A 215 -1.02 -19.84 -4.01
CA ASP A 215 -0.58 -21.21 -4.22
C ASP A 215 0.38 -21.33 -5.40
N SER A 216 0.10 -20.60 -6.47
CA SER A 216 0.99 -20.45 -7.62
C SER A 216 1.10 -19.00 -8.07
N TRP A 217 2.20 -18.67 -8.76
CA TRP A 217 2.49 -17.31 -9.22
C TRP A 217 2.97 -17.28 -10.66
N VAL A 218 2.54 -16.26 -11.39
CA VAL A 218 3.01 -15.92 -12.72
C VAL A 218 3.75 -14.60 -12.66
N ARG A 219 5.00 -14.56 -13.11
CA ARG A 219 5.85 -13.38 -13.19
C ARG A 219 5.70 -12.68 -14.55
N PHE A 220 5.72 -11.35 -14.54
CA PHE A 220 5.52 -10.52 -15.74
C PHE A 220 6.71 -9.60 -16.07
N GLU A 221 7.84 -9.77 -15.41
CA GLU A 221 9.02 -8.90 -15.54
C GLU A 221 9.59 -8.81 -16.96
N GLN A 222 9.35 -9.80 -17.80
CA GLN A 222 9.79 -9.79 -19.21
C GLN A 222 9.04 -8.77 -20.08
N ARG A 223 7.95 -8.20 -19.56
CA ARG A 223 7.11 -7.25 -20.26
C ARG A 223 7.38 -5.80 -19.91
N LEU A 224 8.20 -5.56 -18.88
CA LEU A 224 8.59 -4.24 -18.41
C LEU A 224 10.06 -3.97 -18.77
N ASP A 225 10.37 -2.74 -19.13
CA ASP A 225 11.74 -2.31 -19.43
C ASP A 225 12.60 -2.16 -18.16
N ARG A 226 11.97 -2.12 -16.99
CA ARG A 226 12.56 -1.94 -15.67
C ARG A 226 11.95 -2.90 -14.68
N ARG A 227 12.72 -3.32 -13.69
CA ARG A 227 12.30 -4.41 -12.79
C ARG A 227 12.08 -3.98 -11.34
N TYR A 228 12.58 -2.84 -10.92
CA TYR A 228 12.35 -2.38 -9.56
C TYR A 228 10.94 -1.80 -9.45
N ALA A 229 9.96 -2.63 -9.13
CA ALA A 229 8.57 -2.23 -8.92
C ALA A 229 8.36 -1.84 -7.46
N TRP A 230 7.96 -0.59 -7.20
CA TRP A 230 7.80 -0.07 -5.84
C TRP A 230 6.35 -0.09 -5.38
N THR A 231 5.45 0.40 -6.21
CA THR A 231 4.02 0.52 -5.87
C THR A 231 3.15 0.15 -7.05
N GLN A 232 1.94 -0.25 -6.74
CA GLN A 232 0.94 -0.66 -7.73
C GLN A 232 -0.46 -0.21 -7.31
N ALA A 233 -1.39 -0.21 -8.25
CA ALA A 233 -2.81 0.01 -7.99
C ALA A 233 -3.66 -0.83 -8.95
N ILE A 234 -4.82 -1.26 -8.49
CA ILE A 234 -5.83 -1.94 -9.30
C ILE A 234 -7.04 -1.02 -9.37
N ASP A 235 -7.63 -0.86 -10.53
CA ASP A 235 -8.84 -0.05 -10.69
C ASP A 235 -9.98 -0.58 -9.80
N SER A 236 -10.78 0.32 -9.25
CA SER A 236 -11.81 -0.05 -8.27
C SER A 236 -12.93 -0.95 -8.83
N ALA A 237 -13.12 -0.96 -10.15
CA ALA A 237 -14.18 -1.70 -10.83
C ALA A 237 -13.68 -2.75 -11.84
N ASP A 238 -12.38 -2.78 -12.13
CA ASP A 238 -11.79 -3.70 -13.09
C ASP A 238 -10.50 -4.34 -12.53
N PRO A 239 -10.54 -5.61 -12.11
CA PRO A 239 -9.37 -6.30 -11.57
C PRO A 239 -8.27 -6.57 -12.61
N ASP A 240 -8.54 -6.41 -13.89
CA ASP A 240 -7.54 -6.53 -14.95
C ASP A 240 -6.86 -5.19 -15.30
N LEU A 241 -7.43 -4.07 -14.86
CA LEU A 241 -6.81 -2.76 -15.01
C LEU A 241 -5.81 -2.53 -13.88
N TRP A 242 -4.56 -2.88 -14.15
CA TRP A 242 -3.45 -2.90 -13.21
C TRP A 242 -2.38 -1.87 -13.57
N TYR A 243 -2.01 -1.02 -12.62
CA TYR A 243 -0.96 -0.01 -12.73
C TYR A 243 0.22 -0.38 -11.88
N VAL A 244 1.44 -0.16 -12.39
CA VAL A 244 2.68 -0.43 -11.66
C VAL A 244 3.69 0.69 -11.93
N ALA A 245 4.25 1.23 -10.87
CA ALA A 245 5.39 2.15 -10.95
C ALA A 245 6.70 1.38 -10.82
N VAL A 246 7.56 1.53 -11.81
CA VAL A 246 8.85 0.84 -11.88
C VAL A 246 10.00 1.81 -12.06
N SER A 247 11.18 1.44 -11.58
CA SER A 247 12.44 2.15 -11.79
C SER A 247 13.53 1.20 -12.23
N ARG A 248 14.65 1.75 -12.71
CA ARG A 248 15.79 0.97 -13.15
C ARG A 248 16.50 0.27 -11.99
N SER A 249 16.51 0.88 -10.81
CA SER A 249 17.18 0.36 -9.62
C SER A 249 16.63 0.98 -8.33
N PRO A 250 16.91 0.38 -7.16
CA PRO A 250 16.58 0.98 -5.86
C PRO A 250 17.19 2.39 -5.70
N SER A 251 18.45 2.57 -6.10
CA SER A 251 19.14 3.87 -5.96
C SER A 251 18.50 4.96 -6.82
N ALA A 252 18.01 4.63 -8.01
CA ALA A 252 17.26 5.57 -8.86
C ALA A 252 15.87 5.86 -8.25
N ALA A 253 15.12 4.82 -7.86
CA ALA A 253 13.79 4.95 -7.27
C ALA A 253 13.79 5.84 -6.02
N HIS A 254 14.76 5.62 -5.12
CA HIS A 254 14.87 6.35 -3.86
C HIS A 254 15.71 7.63 -3.96
N GLY A 255 16.32 7.90 -5.11
CA GLY A 255 17.04 9.12 -5.40
C GLY A 255 16.15 10.37 -5.45
N ARG A 256 16.73 11.56 -5.23
CA ARG A 256 15.98 12.81 -5.25
C ARG A 256 15.80 13.41 -6.65
N ASP A 257 16.71 13.15 -7.58
CA ASP A 257 16.82 13.96 -8.79
C ASP A 257 16.62 13.20 -10.11
N ASP A 258 16.74 11.88 -10.13
CA ASP A 258 16.56 11.08 -11.34
C ASP A 258 15.98 9.71 -11.00
N GLY A 259 14.65 9.65 -10.88
CA GLY A 259 13.91 8.42 -10.58
C GLY A 259 14.02 7.38 -11.68
N GLN A 260 14.35 7.80 -12.91
CA GLN A 260 14.38 6.93 -14.09
C GLN A 260 13.21 5.94 -14.09
N SER A 261 12.02 6.46 -13.82
CA SER A 261 10.84 5.66 -13.53
C SER A 261 9.82 5.73 -14.65
N HIS A 262 9.01 4.68 -14.74
CA HIS A 262 7.85 4.62 -15.59
C HIS A 262 6.62 4.20 -14.79
N LEU A 263 5.45 4.66 -15.24
CA LEU A 263 4.17 4.12 -14.86
C LEU A 263 3.63 3.28 -16.01
N TRP A 264 3.42 2.00 -15.75
CA TRP A 264 2.86 1.05 -16.69
C TRP A 264 1.43 0.69 -16.32
N ARG A 265 0.63 0.42 -17.35
CA ARG A 265 -0.75 -0.07 -17.24
C ARG A 265 -0.92 -1.37 -18.02
N SER A 266 -1.66 -2.32 -17.46
CA SER A 266 -2.18 -3.50 -18.15
C SER A 266 -3.70 -3.54 -18.05
N ARG A 267 -4.34 -4.13 -19.07
CA ARG A 267 -5.77 -4.53 -19.08
C ARG A 267 -5.91 -6.05 -19.30
N GLY A 268 -4.89 -6.82 -18.91
CA GLY A 268 -4.85 -8.26 -19.08
C GLY A 268 -4.17 -8.76 -20.37
N ASP A 269 -4.11 -7.94 -21.41
CA ASP A 269 -3.62 -8.30 -22.75
C ASP A 269 -2.20 -7.76 -23.06
N GLY A 270 -1.63 -6.97 -22.19
CA GLY A 270 -0.28 -6.42 -22.36
C GLY A 270 -0.02 -5.22 -21.46
N TRP A 271 1.20 -4.70 -21.54
CA TRP A 271 1.66 -3.56 -20.77
C TRP A 271 1.93 -2.36 -21.67
N VAL A 272 1.43 -1.19 -21.28
CA VAL A 272 1.59 0.08 -21.98
C VAL A 272 2.10 1.11 -20.98
N ALA A 273 3.13 1.89 -21.37
CA ALA A 273 3.56 3.03 -20.58
C ALA A 273 2.51 4.14 -20.69
N VAL A 274 2.13 4.71 -19.56
CA VAL A 274 1.06 5.72 -19.45
C VAL A 274 1.54 7.02 -18.78
N ASP A 275 2.83 7.25 -18.78
CA ASP A 275 3.50 8.38 -18.14
C ASP A 275 3.84 9.53 -19.12
N HIS A 276 2.95 9.81 -20.05
CA HIS A 276 3.11 10.86 -21.07
C HIS A 276 2.72 12.24 -20.53
N TRP A 277 3.30 12.65 -19.41
CA TRP A 277 3.10 14.00 -18.87
C TRP A 277 4.36 14.87 -19.05
N GLY A 278 4.37 15.66 -20.12
CA GLY A 278 5.45 16.56 -20.48
C GLY A 278 6.41 16.02 -21.54
N ASP A 279 7.48 16.75 -21.79
CA ASP A 279 8.42 16.48 -22.89
C ASP A 279 9.46 15.38 -22.59
N SER A 280 9.45 14.82 -21.37
CA SER A 280 10.40 13.77 -20.99
C SER A 280 9.79 12.38 -21.17
N PRO A 281 10.53 11.45 -21.79
CA PRO A 281 10.07 10.06 -21.92
C PRO A 281 10.13 9.28 -20.60
N GLU A 282 10.65 9.85 -19.53
CA GLU A 282 10.83 9.22 -18.24
C GLU A 282 10.44 10.18 -17.10
N LEU A 283 9.87 9.63 -16.04
CA LEU A 283 9.61 10.38 -14.82
C LEU A 283 10.89 10.65 -14.06
N ARG A 284 11.18 11.92 -13.82
CA ARG A 284 12.31 12.32 -12.97
C ARG A 284 12.08 11.98 -11.49
N ARG A 285 10.82 11.86 -11.08
CA ARG A 285 10.44 11.51 -9.71
C ARG A 285 9.68 10.19 -9.71
N MET A 286 10.04 9.30 -8.82
CA MET A 286 9.36 8.02 -8.69
C MET A 286 7.92 8.24 -8.21
N PRO A 287 6.90 7.64 -8.86
CA PRO A 287 5.59 7.47 -8.25
C PRO A 287 5.72 6.54 -7.04
N TYR A 288 5.49 7.07 -5.85
CA TYR A 288 5.60 6.31 -4.61
C TYR A 288 4.26 5.84 -4.10
N ALA A 289 3.19 6.51 -4.50
CA ALA A 289 1.85 6.20 -4.05
C ALA A 289 0.88 6.25 -5.22
N LEU A 290 0.12 5.18 -5.38
CA LEU A 290 -0.95 5.04 -6.34
C LEU A 290 -2.22 4.71 -5.58
N THR A 291 -3.33 5.44 -5.81
CA THR A 291 -4.63 5.11 -5.24
C THR A 291 -5.74 5.27 -6.27
N PRO A 292 -6.51 4.20 -6.57
CA PRO A 292 -7.72 4.32 -7.38
C PRO A 292 -8.75 5.14 -6.61
N LEU A 293 -9.58 5.92 -7.29
CA LEU A 293 -10.66 6.62 -6.62
C LEU A 293 -11.85 5.66 -6.43
N PRO A 294 -12.42 5.56 -5.21
CA PRO A 294 -13.47 4.62 -4.92
C PRO A 294 -14.72 4.93 -5.76
N GLU A 295 -15.35 3.86 -6.29
CA GLU A 295 -16.57 3.94 -7.12
C GLU A 295 -16.44 4.81 -8.38
N GLN A 296 -15.22 5.15 -8.77
CA GLN A 296 -14.93 5.97 -9.95
C GLN A 296 -13.94 5.23 -10.86
N PRO A 297 -14.43 4.30 -11.71
CA PRO A 297 -13.58 3.50 -12.59
C PRO A 297 -12.74 4.35 -13.54
N ASN A 298 -11.57 3.85 -13.91
CA ASN A 298 -10.57 4.50 -14.75
C ASN A 298 -9.94 5.76 -14.13
N ARG A 299 -10.16 6.02 -12.85
CA ARG A 299 -9.57 7.15 -12.14
C ARG A 299 -8.47 6.71 -11.19
N LEU A 300 -7.31 7.29 -11.35
CA LEU A 300 -6.15 7.02 -10.53
C LEU A 300 -5.50 8.34 -10.10
N LEU A 301 -5.26 8.46 -8.79
CA LEU A 301 -4.42 9.51 -8.23
C LEU A 301 -3.02 8.96 -7.99
N VAL A 302 -2.02 9.72 -8.44
CA VAL A 302 -0.59 9.37 -8.33
C VAL A 302 0.13 10.42 -7.53
N GLY A 303 0.83 9.99 -6.49
CA GLY A 303 1.72 10.82 -5.69
C GLY A 303 3.18 10.55 -6.03
N LEU A 304 3.91 11.60 -6.39
CA LEU A 304 5.33 11.52 -6.68
C LEU A 304 6.17 11.89 -5.47
N ARG A 305 7.36 11.34 -5.38
CA ARG A 305 8.39 11.97 -4.55
C ARG A 305 8.59 13.42 -4.99
N GLY A 306 8.74 14.33 -4.02
CA GLY A 306 8.77 15.77 -4.28
C GLY A 306 7.39 16.43 -4.32
N GLY A 307 6.33 15.70 -3.90
CA GLY A 307 5.04 16.28 -3.50
C GLY A 307 4.04 16.57 -4.62
N THR A 308 4.36 16.25 -5.88
CA THR A 308 3.43 16.44 -7.00
C THR A 308 2.34 15.37 -7.00
N LEU A 309 1.10 15.80 -7.18
CA LEU A 309 -0.06 14.95 -7.39
C LEU A 309 -0.52 15.03 -8.85
N LEU A 310 -0.77 13.87 -9.44
CA LEU A 310 -1.29 13.70 -10.80
C LEU A 310 -2.57 12.87 -10.78
N LEU A 311 -3.53 13.25 -11.60
CA LEU A 311 -4.82 12.58 -11.72
C LEU A 311 -5.09 12.22 -13.18
N THR A 312 -5.55 11.01 -13.40
CA THR A 312 -6.17 10.58 -14.66
C THR A 312 -7.65 10.28 -14.44
N ASP A 313 -8.45 10.56 -15.45
CA ASP A 313 -9.89 10.24 -15.53
C ASP A 313 -10.21 9.19 -16.60
N ASP A 314 -9.21 8.73 -17.33
CA ASP A 314 -9.30 7.88 -18.53
C ASP A 314 -8.27 6.74 -18.51
N ALA A 315 -8.00 6.23 -17.33
CA ALA A 315 -7.09 5.11 -17.11
C ALA A 315 -5.62 5.39 -17.52
N GLY A 316 -5.21 6.66 -17.52
CA GLY A 316 -3.83 7.05 -17.79
C GLY A 316 -3.57 7.45 -19.24
N ASP A 317 -4.60 7.57 -20.09
CA ASP A 317 -4.43 8.08 -21.44
C ASP A 317 -4.15 9.59 -21.41
N ASN A 318 -4.72 10.32 -20.44
CA ASN A 318 -4.41 11.72 -20.17
C ASN A 318 -4.23 11.96 -18.68
N TRP A 319 -3.38 12.96 -18.35
CA TRP A 319 -3.06 13.33 -16.99
C TRP A 319 -3.24 14.82 -16.73
N SER A 320 -3.69 15.14 -15.55
CA SER A 320 -3.76 16.51 -15.05
C SER A 320 -3.01 16.65 -13.73
N ARG A 321 -2.34 17.79 -13.51
CA ARG A 321 -1.74 18.09 -12.22
C ARG A 321 -2.82 18.56 -11.26
N VAL A 322 -2.85 17.98 -10.07
CA VAL A 322 -3.70 18.42 -8.98
C VAL A 322 -3.02 19.60 -8.28
N GLY A 323 -3.77 20.68 -8.09
CA GLY A 323 -3.25 21.97 -7.56
C GLY A 323 -3.04 21.95 -6.04
N LEU A 324 -2.34 20.95 -5.52
CA LEU A 324 -1.89 20.85 -4.13
C LEU A 324 -0.43 20.42 -4.14
N GLU A 325 0.41 21.15 -3.44
CA GLU A 325 1.83 20.80 -3.27
C GLU A 325 2.03 20.29 -1.84
N LEU A 326 2.65 19.11 -1.74
CA LEU A 326 2.96 18.44 -0.49
C LEU A 326 4.48 18.25 -0.39
N ASP A 327 4.95 17.79 0.74
CA ASP A 327 6.28 17.18 0.85
C ASP A 327 6.32 15.82 0.12
N ASP A 328 7.45 15.11 0.18
CA ASP A 328 7.61 13.78 -0.44
C ASP A 328 6.41 12.88 -0.12
N ILE A 329 5.59 12.55 -1.12
CA ILE A 329 4.45 11.66 -0.94
C ILE A 329 4.96 10.22 -0.94
N ILE A 330 4.70 9.48 0.15
CA ILE A 330 5.09 8.08 0.29
C ILE A 330 3.89 7.12 0.39
N GLY A 331 2.70 7.64 0.65
CA GLY A 331 1.47 6.87 0.70
C GLY A 331 0.25 7.72 0.35
N LEU A 332 -0.74 7.12 -0.29
CA LEU A 332 -2.05 7.69 -0.58
C LEU A 332 -3.14 6.67 -0.28
N GLN A 333 -4.20 7.12 0.34
CA GLN A 333 -5.42 6.33 0.52
C GLN A 333 -6.63 7.20 0.23
N SER A 334 -7.54 6.71 -0.58
CA SER A 334 -8.80 7.38 -0.91
C SER A 334 -9.99 6.70 -0.24
N SER A 335 -11.01 7.48 0.08
CA SER A 335 -12.30 7.01 0.58
C SER A 335 -13.43 7.90 0.03
N PRO A 336 -14.68 7.44 0.03
CA PRO A 336 -15.82 8.34 -0.14
C PRO A 336 -15.74 9.51 0.86
N ALA A 337 -16.22 10.71 0.45
CA ALA A 337 -16.17 11.92 1.26
C ALA A 337 -17.22 11.94 2.38
#